data_78e07c658e1ddd25639d420db6623260
#
_entry.id   78e07c658e1ddd25639d420db6623260
#
_cell.length_a   1.000
_cell.length_b   1.000
_cell.length_c   1.000
_cell.angle_alpha   90.00
_cell.angle_beta   90.00
_cell.angle_gamma   90.00
#
_symmetry.space_group_name_H-M   'P 1'
#
loop_
_entity.id
_entity.type
_entity.pdbx_description
1 polymer ?
#
loop_
_entity_poly.entity_id
_entity_poly.type
_entity_poly.pdbx_seq_one_letter_code
_entity_poly.pdbx_strand_id
1 'polypeptide(L)'
;MTEAQLTGPPWPTRHVLDVDDLGPDGLASVLALAESVPADLPPVYAGQGVALLFEKPSNRTRNSSEMAVVALGGHPVYIQGHEVGLDVRETAADVARTLACYHSTLCARVIHHGSLQRMAAALDEAGVPVPVINLLSDRAHPCQALADALTLRQVFGADSLAGRTVAYVGDANNVWRSLAIVSALLGVGVRVASPPGYGPPPEDLELVASLGGAAAVTTEPGEAVAGAHAVYTDVWTSMGREEESEERRAAFEGFTVDAALLSEAAEDAVVLHCLPAHRGEEISAEVVDGPRSVVWQQAANRLHAMRGLLAWVRGLDAGPGGFR
;
A
#
# COMPACT_ATOMS: atom_id res chain seq x y z
N MET A 1 -9.09 -29.65 -21.21
CA MET A 1 -9.46 -28.27 -20.78
C MET A 1 -10.78 -27.98 -21.48
N THR A 2 -11.86 -27.82 -20.71
CA THR A 2 -13.19 -27.49 -21.25
C THR A 2 -13.24 -25.99 -21.60
N GLU A 3 -13.97 -25.59 -22.63
CA GLU A 3 -14.15 -24.21 -23.10
C GLU A 3 -14.53 -23.19 -22.01
N ALA A 4 -15.07 -23.65 -20.88
CA ALA A 4 -15.39 -22.82 -19.72
C ALA A 4 -14.18 -22.21 -18.98
N GLN A 5 -12.95 -22.65 -19.28
CA GLN A 5 -11.70 -22.11 -18.68
C GLN A 5 -11.08 -20.96 -19.48
N LEU A 6 -11.62 -20.65 -20.66
CA LEU A 6 -11.11 -19.58 -21.54
C LEU A 6 -12.03 -18.35 -21.61
N THR A 7 -13.22 -18.41 -21.03
CA THR A 7 -14.02 -17.21 -20.84
C THR A 7 -13.49 -16.45 -19.62
N GLY A 8 -12.68 -15.45 -19.88
CA GLY A 8 -12.26 -14.51 -18.83
C GLY A 8 -13.48 -13.92 -18.12
N PRO A 9 -13.28 -13.29 -16.94
CA PRO A 9 -14.36 -12.64 -16.22
C PRO A 9 -15.08 -11.64 -17.13
N PRO A 10 -16.40 -11.44 -16.98
CA PRO A 10 -17.19 -10.54 -17.81
C PRO A 10 -16.88 -9.05 -17.60
N TRP A 11 -15.86 -8.73 -16.82
CA TRP A 11 -15.36 -7.41 -16.49
C TRP A 11 -13.93 -7.21 -17.02
N PRO A 12 -13.52 -5.97 -17.36
CA PRO A 12 -12.16 -5.67 -17.78
C PRO A 12 -11.14 -6.04 -16.70
N THR A 13 -9.96 -6.50 -17.13
CA THR A 13 -8.86 -6.80 -16.22
C THR A 13 -8.50 -5.56 -15.41
N ARG A 14 -8.43 -5.72 -14.09
CA ARG A 14 -8.12 -4.64 -13.13
C ARG A 14 -6.71 -4.82 -12.60
N HIS A 15 -5.70 -4.29 -13.29
CA HIS A 15 -4.37 -4.19 -12.69
C HIS A 15 -4.36 -3.10 -11.60
N VAL A 16 -3.60 -3.32 -10.54
CA VAL A 16 -3.39 -2.33 -9.48
C VAL A 16 -1.90 -2.20 -9.22
N LEU A 17 -1.27 -1.32 -9.97
CA LEU A 17 0.16 -1.04 -9.88
C LEU A 17 0.42 0.12 -8.93
N ASP A 18 -0.54 1.02 -8.80
CA ASP A 18 -0.55 2.14 -7.86
C ASP A 18 -1.96 2.37 -7.29
N VAL A 19 -2.10 3.27 -6.32
CA VAL A 19 -3.39 3.52 -5.64
C VAL A 19 -4.39 4.22 -6.55
N ASP A 20 -3.94 5.11 -7.41
CA ASP A 20 -4.77 5.86 -8.37
C ASP A 20 -5.40 4.97 -9.44
N ASP A 21 -4.88 3.78 -9.71
CA ASP A 21 -5.52 2.78 -10.58
C ASP A 21 -6.92 2.37 -10.09
N LEU A 22 -7.21 2.54 -8.80
CA LEU A 22 -8.52 2.24 -8.22
C LEU A 22 -9.57 3.31 -8.55
N GLY A 23 -9.15 4.54 -8.67
CA GLY A 23 -10.05 5.69 -8.66
C GLY A 23 -10.88 5.79 -7.37
N PRO A 24 -11.74 6.80 -7.23
CA PRO A 24 -12.56 6.99 -6.03
C PRO A 24 -13.53 5.82 -5.76
N ASP A 25 -14.21 5.33 -6.79
CA ASP A 25 -15.21 4.27 -6.65
C ASP A 25 -14.59 2.91 -6.33
N GLY A 26 -13.46 2.58 -6.99
CA GLY A 26 -12.71 1.35 -6.70
C GLY A 26 -12.12 1.36 -5.30
N LEU A 27 -11.57 2.50 -4.86
CA LEU A 27 -11.06 2.64 -3.49
C LEU A 27 -12.19 2.46 -2.46
N ALA A 28 -13.35 3.10 -2.68
CA ALA A 28 -14.50 2.94 -1.79
C ALA A 28 -14.96 1.48 -1.71
N SER A 29 -15.03 0.78 -2.86
CA SER A 29 -15.38 -0.64 -2.95
C SER A 29 -14.37 -1.53 -2.22
N VAL A 30 -13.07 -1.33 -2.46
CA VAL A 30 -11.99 -2.09 -1.79
C VAL A 30 -12.04 -1.92 -0.27
N LEU A 31 -12.24 -0.70 0.22
CA LEU A 31 -12.32 -0.44 1.66
C LEU A 31 -13.58 -1.08 2.28
N ALA A 32 -14.73 -1.02 1.62
CA ALA A 32 -15.94 -1.67 2.08
C ALA A 32 -15.80 -3.20 2.11
N LEU A 33 -15.17 -3.81 1.09
CA LEU A 33 -14.84 -5.23 1.06
C LEU A 33 -13.85 -5.62 2.17
N ALA A 34 -12.90 -4.73 2.48
CA ALA A 34 -11.95 -4.94 3.57
C ALA A 34 -12.61 -4.92 4.96
N GLU A 35 -13.63 -4.07 5.15
CA GLU A 35 -14.42 -3.96 6.39
C GLU A 35 -15.43 -5.10 6.58
N SER A 36 -15.76 -5.81 5.50
CA SER A 36 -16.72 -6.91 5.55
C SER A 36 -16.24 -8.08 6.42
N VAL A 37 -17.17 -8.75 7.08
CA VAL A 37 -16.87 -10.00 7.82
C VAL A 37 -16.31 -11.03 6.82
N PRO A 38 -15.16 -11.66 7.11
CA PRO A 38 -14.54 -12.59 6.17
C PRO A 38 -15.47 -13.73 5.71
N ALA A 39 -16.33 -14.23 6.59
CA ALA A 39 -17.26 -15.31 6.29
C ALA A 39 -18.40 -14.90 5.32
N ASP A 40 -18.66 -13.62 5.17
CA ASP A 40 -19.70 -13.11 4.28
C ASP A 40 -19.20 -12.94 2.84
N LEU A 41 -17.87 -12.96 2.64
CA LEU A 41 -17.28 -12.86 1.31
C LEU A 41 -17.32 -14.21 0.59
N PRO A 42 -17.80 -14.27 -0.66
CA PRO A 42 -17.73 -15.49 -1.44
C PRO A 42 -16.28 -15.92 -1.70
N PRO A 43 -15.99 -17.23 -1.78
CA PRO A 43 -14.64 -17.74 -2.01
C PRO A 43 -14.22 -17.57 -3.49
N VAL A 44 -14.00 -16.34 -3.92
CA VAL A 44 -13.74 -15.95 -5.34
C VAL A 44 -12.49 -16.59 -5.93
N TYR A 45 -11.63 -17.17 -5.11
CA TYR A 45 -10.44 -17.92 -5.53
C TYR A 45 -10.58 -19.45 -5.32
N ALA A 46 -11.79 -19.99 -5.07
CA ALA A 46 -11.97 -21.42 -4.83
C ALA A 46 -11.34 -22.26 -5.97
N GLY A 47 -10.40 -23.13 -5.60
CA GLY A 47 -9.67 -23.99 -6.54
C GLY A 47 -8.66 -23.29 -7.44
N GLN A 48 -8.33 -22.04 -7.16
CA GLN A 48 -7.40 -21.23 -7.98
C GLN A 48 -6.14 -20.87 -7.21
N GLY A 49 -5.03 -20.70 -7.95
CA GLY A 49 -3.76 -20.23 -7.43
C GLY A 49 -3.61 -18.72 -7.58
N VAL A 50 -2.91 -18.10 -6.63
CA VAL A 50 -2.43 -16.71 -6.69
C VAL A 50 -0.91 -16.73 -6.56
N ALA A 51 -0.20 -16.20 -7.56
CA ALA A 51 1.25 -16.08 -7.49
C ALA A 51 1.65 -14.90 -6.61
N LEU A 52 2.57 -15.14 -5.68
CA LEU A 52 3.16 -14.13 -4.79
C LEU A 52 4.66 -14.07 -5.07
N LEU A 53 5.07 -13.24 -6.04
CA LEU A 53 6.46 -13.08 -6.48
C LEU A 53 7.18 -12.02 -5.64
N PHE A 54 8.34 -12.36 -5.11
CA PHE A 54 9.12 -11.49 -4.21
C PHE A 54 10.58 -11.41 -4.62
N GLU A 55 11.03 -10.27 -5.13
CA GLU A 55 12.47 -9.99 -5.34
C GLU A 55 13.20 -9.66 -4.02
N LYS A 56 12.48 -9.09 -3.04
CA LYS A 56 13.00 -8.83 -1.68
C LYS A 56 12.10 -9.49 -0.63
N PRO A 57 12.67 -10.06 0.43
CA PRO A 57 11.88 -10.69 1.49
C PRO A 57 10.99 -9.66 2.21
N SER A 58 9.87 -10.10 2.75
CA SER A 58 8.99 -9.28 3.59
C SER A 58 8.15 -10.14 4.49
N ASN A 59 8.27 -9.93 5.80
CA ASN A 59 7.45 -10.61 6.79
C ASN A 59 5.96 -10.22 6.64
N ARG A 60 5.65 -8.93 6.76
CA ARG A 60 4.28 -8.42 6.75
C ARG A 60 3.55 -8.67 5.43
N THR A 61 4.16 -8.27 4.32
CA THR A 61 3.54 -8.41 3.00
C THR A 61 3.26 -9.86 2.65
N ARG A 62 4.22 -10.76 2.92
CA ARG A 62 4.04 -12.19 2.66
C ARG A 62 2.88 -12.76 3.47
N ASN A 63 2.95 -12.65 4.80
CA ASN A 63 1.95 -13.25 5.67
C ASN A 63 0.54 -12.67 5.42
N SER A 64 0.41 -11.35 5.27
CA SER A 64 -0.90 -10.74 5.01
C SER A 64 -1.48 -11.16 3.66
N SER A 65 -0.66 -11.26 2.61
CA SER A 65 -1.13 -11.68 1.27
C SER A 65 -1.48 -13.16 1.22
N GLU A 66 -0.65 -14.04 1.79
CA GLU A 66 -0.95 -15.48 1.87
C GLU A 66 -2.28 -15.72 2.58
N MET A 67 -2.48 -15.11 3.76
CA MET A 67 -3.69 -15.26 4.54
C MET A 67 -4.92 -14.62 3.88
N ALA A 68 -4.76 -13.52 3.14
CA ALA A 68 -5.85 -12.90 2.37
C ALA A 68 -6.33 -13.84 1.25
N VAL A 69 -5.41 -14.49 0.52
CA VAL A 69 -5.74 -15.49 -0.50
C VAL A 69 -6.49 -16.68 0.10
N VAL A 70 -5.99 -17.21 1.23
CA VAL A 70 -6.65 -18.33 1.94
C VAL A 70 -8.05 -17.94 2.40
N ALA A 71 -8.24 -16.73 2.92
CA ALA A 71 -9.55 -16.23 3.36
C ALA A 71 -10.58 -16.14 2.22
N LEU A 72 -10.14 -16.04 0.96
CA LEU A 72 -10.98 -16.05 -0.24
C LEU A 72 -11.02 -17.42 -0.95
N GLY A 73 -10.58 -18.49 -0.28
CA GLY A 73 -10.65 -19.88 -0.75
C GLY A 73 -9.56 -20.26 -1.75
N GLY A 74 -8.56 -19.42 -1.97
CA GLY A 74 -7.48 -19.63 -2.92
C GLY A 74 -6.25 -20.32 -2.32
N HIS A 75 -5.30 -20.67 -3.20
CA HIS A 75 -4.00 -21.22 -2.84
C HIS A 75 -2.89 -20.21 -3.16
N PRO A 76 -2.21 -19.62 -2.16
CA PRO A 76 -1.08 -18.73 -2.41
C PRO A 76 0.16 -19.55 -2.78
N VAL A 77 0.85 -19.15 -3.83
CA VAL A 77 2.13 -19.74 -4.24
C VAL A 77 3.23 -18.69 -4.11
N TYR A 78 4.07 -18.86 -3.08
CA TYR A 78 5.20 -17.97 -2.85
C TYR A 78 6.34 -18.32 -3.79
N ILE A 79 6.83 -17.32 -4.53
CA ILE A 79 7.91 -17.44 -5.52
C ILE A 79 8.99 -16.41 -5.17
N GLN A 80 10.21 -16.87 -5.01
CA GLN A 80 11.35 -15.97 -4.78
C GLN A 80 11.89 -15.46 -6.12
N GLY A 81 12.19 -14.16 -6.20
CA GLY A 81 12.65 -13.52 -7.44
C GLY A 81 13.89 -14.20 -8.06
N HIS A 82 14.79 -14.73 -7.23
CA HIS A 82 15.97 -15.43 -7.74
C HIS A 82 15.65 -16.78 -8.39
N GLU A 83 14.52 -17.42 -8.07
CA GLU A 83 14.09 -18.68 -8.70
C GLU A 83 13.70 -18.45 -10.17
N VAL A 84 13.05 -17.31 -10.46
CA VAL A 84 12.66 -16.94 -11.82
C VAL A 84 13.71 -16.09 -12.53
N GLY A 85 14.54 -15.34 -11.78
CA GLY A 85 15.56 -14.45 -12.33
C GLY A 85 14.94 -13.30 -13.14
N LEU A 86 13.95 -12.61 -12.52
CA LEU A 86 13.18 -11.53 -13.14
C LEU A 86 14.09 -10.46 -13.76
N ASP A 87 13.87 -10.15 -15.04
CA ASP A 87 14.64 -9.20 -15.86
C ASP A 87 16.17 -9.48 -15.94
N VAL A 88 16.61 -10.65 -15.45
CA VAL A 88 18.00 -11.11 -15.54
C VAL A 88 18.10 -12.36 -16.41
N ARG A 89 17.36 -13.41 -16.08
CA ARG A 89 17.29 -14.67 -16.83
C ARG A 89 16.07 -14.72 -17.73
N GLU A 90 14.95 -14.17 -17.28
CA GLU A 90 13.68 -14.16 -17.98
C GLU A 90 13.04 -12.78 -17.89
N THR A 91 12.45 -12.30 -18.99
CA THR A 91 11.82 -10.97 -19.01
C THR A 91 10.59 -10.95 -18.12
N ALA A 92 10.27 -9.77 -17.53
CA ALA A 92 9.05 -9.60 -16.74
C ALA A 92 7.79 -10.00 -17.52
N ALA A 93 7.77 -9.76 -18.84
CA ALA A 93 6.68 -10.13 -19.74
C ALA A 93 6.51 -11.65 -19.83
N ASP A 94 7.60 -12.40 -20.01
CA ASP A 94 7.54 -13.86 -20.15
C ASP A 94 7.22 -14.54 -18.82
N VAL A 95 7.76 -14.02 -17.70
CA VAL A 95 7.40 -14.45 -16.34
C VAL A 95 5.91 -14.26 -16.12
N ALA A 96 5.34 -13.09 -16.48
CA ALA A 96 3.91 -12.83 -16.32
C ALA A 96 3.05 -13.79 -17.15
N ARG A 97 3.37 -13.98 -18.43
CA ARG A 97 2.64 -14.91 -19.32
C ARG A 97 2.70 -16.34 -18.82
N THR A 98 3.87 -16.78 -18.35
CA THR A 98 4.06 -18.13 -17.79
C THR A 98 3.24 -18.33 -16.53
N LEU A 99 3.34 -17.39 -15.57
CA LEU A 99 2.58 -17.47 -14.31
C LEU A 99 1.07 -17.38 -14.53
N ALA A 100 0.61 -16.62 -15.51
CA ALA A 100 -0.79 -16.51 -15.88
C ALA A 100 -1.39 -17.80 -16.45
N CYS A 101 -0.56 -18.75 -16.92
CA CYS A 101 -1.02 -20.09 -17.29
C CYS A 101 -1.49 -20.93 -16.08
N TYR A 102 -1.04 -20.60 -14.87
CA TYR A 102 -1.25 -21.38 -13.67
C TYR A 102 -2.05 -20.65 -12.60
N HIS A 103 -2.03 -19.33 -12.60
CA HIS A 103 -2.57 -18.47 -11.55
C HIS A 103 -3.63 -17.51 -12.09
N SER A 104 -4.60 -17.20 -11.26
CA SER A 104 -5.70 -16.28 -11.60
C SER A 104 -5.42 -14.82 -11.19
N THR A 105 -4.34 -14.57 -10.48
CA THR A 105 -3.85 -13.25 -10.09
C THR A 105 -2.35 -13.31 -9.83
N LEU A 106 -1.61 -12.29 -10.27
CA LEU A 106 -0.19 -12.15 -10.02
C LEU A 106 0.03 -10.96 -9.06
N CYS A 107 0.58 -11.25 -7.90
CA CYS A 107 0.97 -10.23 -6.93
C CYS A 107 2.49 -10.20 -6.86
N ALA A 108 3.12 -9.05 -7.10
CA ALA A 108 4.57 -8.98 -7.15
C ALA A 108 5.13 -7.84 -6.28
N ARG A 109 6.14 -8.17 -5.47
CA ARG A 109 7.01 -7.22 -4.79
C ARG A 109 8.32 -7.17 -5.54
N VAL A 110 8.55 -6.07 -6.24
CA VAL A 110 9.67 -5.90 -7.18
C VAL A 110 10.61 -4.78 -6.72
N ILE A 111 11.82 -4.77 -7.27
CA ILE A 111 12.77 -3.68 -7.08
C ILE A 111 12.33 -2.50 -7.95
N HIS A 112 12.08 -2.72 -9.24
CA HIS A 112 11.77 -1.68 -10.21
C HIS A 112 10.30 -1.72 -10.63
N HIS A 113 9.59 -0.62 -10.44
CA HIS A 113 8.18 -0.49 -10.81
C HIS A 113 7.91 -0.81 -12.29
N GLY A 114 8.85 -0.47 -13.17
CA GLY A 114 8.77 -0.79 -14.60
C GLY A 114 8.60 -2.28 -14.92
N SER A 115 9.04 -3.18 -14.04
CA SER A 115 8.81 -4.62 -14.23
C SER A 115 7.32 -4.97 -14.12
N LEU A 116 6.59 -4.35 -13.17
CA LEU A 116 5.13 -4.52 -13.04
C LEU A 116 4.39 -3.98 -14.27
N GLN A 117 4.80 -2.82 -14.77
CA GLN A 117 4.20 -2.23 -15.97
C GLN A 117 4.36 -3.15 -17.19
N ARG A 118 5.55 -3.75 -17.37
CA ARG A 118 5.79 -4.74 -18.45
C ARG A 118 5.00 -6.03 -18.25
N MET A 119 4.82 -6.50 -17.00
CA MET A 119 3.97 -7.65 -16.70
C MET A 119 2.51 -7.38 -17.11
N ALA A 120 1.94 -6.26 -16.67
CA ALA A 120 0.56 -5.88 -16.96
C ALA A 120 0.34 -5.71 -18.48
N ALA A 121 1.18 -4.92 -19.14
CA ALA A 121 1.10 -4.69 -20.57
C ALA A 121 1.17 -5.99 -21.40
N ALA A 122 2.06 -6.91 -21.02
CA ALA A 122 2.21 -8.19 -21.71
C ALA A 122 0.96 -9.10 -21.61
N LEU A 123 0.23 -9.03 -20.50
CA LEU A 123 -1.03 -9.75 -20.33
C LEU A 123 -2.17 -9.08 -21.08
N ASP A 124 -2.25 -7.76 -21.07
CA ASP A 124 -3.25 -7.00 -21.84
C ASP A 124 -3.09 -7.21 -23.34
N GLU A 125 -1.86 -7.11 -23.88
CA GLU A 125 -1.53 -7.36 -25.27
C GLU A 125 -1.90 -8.79 -25.71
N ALA A 126 -1.75 -9.76 -24.80
CA ALA A 126 -2.10 -11.15 -25.06
C ALA A 126 -3.60 -11.45 -24.85
N GLY A 127 -4.39 -10.48 -24.37
CA GLY A 127 -5.80 -10.68 -24.03
C GLY A 127 -6.00 -11.66 -22.87
N VAL A 128 -5.03 -11.77 -21.96
CA VAL A 128 -5.06 -12.67 -20.80
C VAL A 128 -5.62 -11.93 -19.58
N PRO A 129 -6.83 -12.28 -19.09
CA PRO A 129 -7.52 -11.52 -18.04
C PRO A 129 -7.01 -11.88 -16.63
N VAL A 130 -5.70 -11.81 -16.41
CA VAL A 130 -5.06 -12.08 -15.12
C VAL A 130 -4.55 -10.75 -14.53
N PRO A 131 -5.10 -10.28 -13.40
CA PRO A 131 -4.66 -9.03 -12.79
C PRO A 131 -3.23 -9.12 -12.27
N VAL A 132 -2.51 -7.99 -12.38
CA VAL A 132 -1.21 -7.76 -11.73
C VAL A 132 -1.42 -6.78 -10.58
N ILE A 133 -0.97 -7.14 -9.38
CA ILE A 133 -1.05 -6.32 -8.16
C ILE A 133 0.35 -5.99 -7.67
N ASN A 134 0.64 -4.71 -7.48
CA ASN A 134 1.85 -4.24 -6.85
C ASN A 134 1.80 -4.45 -5.33
N LEU A 135 2.61 -5.36 -4.80
CA LEU A 135 2.77 -5.54 -3.36
C LEU A 135 3.73 -4.50 -2.75
N LEU A 136 4.72 -4.07 -3.50
CA LEU A 136 5.65 -2.96 -3.27
C LEU A 136 6.62 -2.86 -4.46
N SER A 137 6.96 -1.65 -4.84
CA SER A 137 8.03 -1.30 -5.77
C SER A 137 8.82 -0.08 -5.27
N ASP A 138 9.86 0.32 -5.97
CA ASP A 138 10.61 1.56 -5.69
C ASP A 138 9.72 2.82 -5.77
N ARG A 139 8.63 2.79 -6.54
CA ARG A 139 7.72 3.93 -6.77
C ARG A 139 6.50 3.93 -5.84
N ALA A 140 5.93 2.78 -5.51
CA ALA A 140 4.62 2.70 -4.85
C ALA A 140 4.49 1.54 -3.87
N HIS A 141 3.64 1.75 -2.85
CA HIS A 141 3.25 0.72 -1.89
C HIS A 141 1.71 0.71 -1.67
N PRO A 142 0.91 0.41 -2.72
CA PRO A 142 -0.56 0.52 -2.67
C PRO A 142 -1.19 -0.32 -1.55
N CYS A 143 -0.68 -1.53 -1.31
CA CYS A 143 -1.19 -2.40 -0.24
C CYS A 143 -0.98 -1.83 1.17
N GLN A 144 0.02 -0.96 1.38
CA GLN A 144 0.19 -0.24 2.65
C GLN A 144 -0.80 0.91 2.73
N ALA A 145 -0.89 1.73 1.69
CA ALA A 145 -1.80 2.88 1.67
C ALA A 145 -3.27 2.47 1.87
N LEU A 146 -3.69 1.32 1.32
CA LEU A 146 -5.02 0.76 1.58
C LEU A 146 -5.22 0.37 3.05
N ALA A 147 -4.20 -0.20 3.70
CA ALA A 147 -4.27 -0.50 5.13
C ALA A 147 -4.28 0.76 5.99
N ASP A 148 -3.55 1.80 5.58
CA ASP A 148 -3.54 3.11 6.23
C ASP A 148 -4.91 3.77 6.15
N ALA A 149 -5.51 3.80 4.95
CA ALA A 149 -6.85 4.31 4.72
C ALA A 149 -7.90 3.56 5.54
N LEU A 150 -7.84 2.24 5.57
CA LEU A 150 -8.73 1.40 6.39
C LEU A 150 -8.57 1.71 7.88
N THR A 151 -7.34 1.89 8.35
CA THR A 151 -7.06 2.22 9.75
C THR A 151 -7.63 3.58 10.12
N LEU A 152 -7.39 4.59 9.30
CA LEU A 152 -7.94 5.93 9.51
C LEU A 152 -9.48 5.93 9.51
N ARG A 153 -10.11 5.17 8.60
CA ARG A 153 -11.58 4.99 8.58
C ARG A 153 -12.11 4.35 9.86
N GLN A 154 -11.44 3.34 10.38
CA GLN A 154 -11.83 2.65 11.62
C GLN A 154 -11.65 3.52 12.87
N VAL A 155 -10.61 4.37 12.88
CA VAL A 155 -10.32 5.27 14.00
C VAL A 155 -11.27 6.47 14.01
N PHE A 156 -11.46 7.12 12.88
CA PHE A 156 -12.18 8.40 12.81
C PHE A 156 -13.61 8.28 12.27
N GLY A 157 -13.99 7.13 11.73
CA GLY A 157 -15.25 6.94 11.02
C GLY A 157 -15.14 7.32 9.54
N ALA A 158 -15.79 6.56 8.67
CA ALA A 158 -15.71 6.73 7.22
C ALA A 158 -16.16 8.12 6.76
N ASP A 159 -17.27 8.62 7.31
CA ASP A 159 -17.85 9.91 6.93
C ASP A 159 -17.11 11.12 7.53
N SER A 160 -16.14 10.87 8.41
CA SER A 160 -15.39 11.92 9.14
C SER A 160 -13.95 12.07 8.69
N LEU A 161 -13.53 11.41 7.61
CA LEU A 161 -12.16 11.50 7.09
C LEU A 161 -11.92 12.79 6.32
N ALA A 162 -12.87 13.22 5.51
CA ALA A 162 -12.72 14.44 4.73
C ALA A 162 -12.46 15.66 5.65
N GLY A 163 -11.45 16.45 5.30
CA GLY A 163 -11.02 17.60 6.09
C GLY A 163 -10.06 17.29 7.24
N ARG A 164 -9.77 16.02 7.53
CA ARG A 164 -8.69 15.66 8.44
C ARG A 164 -7.33 15.83 7.78
N THR A 165 -6.28 15.84 8.60
CA THR A 165 -4.89 16.02 8.14
C THR A 165 -4.02 14.91 8.70
N VAL A 166 -3.22 14.32 7.81
CA VAL A 166 -2.11 13.42 8.15
C VAL A 166 -0.80 14.19 7.99
N ALA A 167 0.02 14.21 9.03
CA ALA A 167 1.39 14.69 8.98
C ALA A 167 2.34 13.51 8.77
N TYR A 168 3.13 13.56 7.72
CA TYR A 168 4.22 12.60 7.48
C TYR A 168 5.54 13.25 7.85
N VAL A 169 6.34 12.59 8.69
CA VAL A 169 7.65 13.07 9.14
C VAL A 169 8.71 12.06 8.72
N GLY A 170 9.59 12.41 7.81
CA GLY A 170 10.62 11.49 7.32
C GLY A 170 10.95 11.64 5.84
N ASP A 171 11.49 10.57 5.25
CA ASP A 171 11.81 10.49 3.82
C ASP A 171 10.53 10.38 2.98
N ALA A 172 10.30 11.31 2.07
CA ALA A 172 9.15 11.28 1.15
C ALA A 172 9.33 10.21 0.06
N ASN A 173 9.40 8.97 0.50
CA ASN A 173 9.59 7.78 -0.31
C ASN A 173 8.28 7.22 -0.93
N ASN A 174 8.33 6.00 -1.44
CA ASN A 174 7.17 5.30 -2.03
C ASN A 174 6.00 5.10 -1.04
N VAL A 175 6.24 5.06 0.28
CA VAL A 175 5.20 4.96 1.31
C VAL A 175 4.47 6.30 1.42
N TRP A 176 5.21 7.42 1.54
CA TRP A 176 4.62 8.75 1.53
C TRP A 176 3.81 8.99 0.26
N ARG A 177 4.37 8.66 -0.91
CA ARG A 177 3.69 8.86 -2.19
C ARG A 177 2.32 8.15 -2.23
N SER A 178 2.29 6.87 -1.89
CA SER A 178 1.03 6.10 -1.90
C SER A 178 0.05 6.58 -0.83
N LEU A 179 0.54 7.03 0.35
CA LEU A 179 -0.27 7.66 1.39
C LEU A 179 -0.89 8.97 0.90
N ALA A 180 -0.11 9.82 0.20
CA ALA A 180 -0.59 11.09 -0.31
C ALA A 180 -1.68 10.90 -1.39
N ILE A 181 -1.51 9.91 -2.28
CA ILE A 181 -2.49 9.55 -3.30
C ILE A 181 -3.81 9.07 -2.65
N VAL A 182 -3.74 8.10 -1.73
CA VAL A 182 -4.97 7.59 -1.08
C VAL A 182 -5.65 8.67 -0.24
N SER A 183 -4.88 9.55 0.37
CA SER A 183 -5.40 10.68 1.13
C SER A 183 -6.13 11.67 0.23
N ALA A 184 -5.59 11.99 -0.95
CA ALA A 184 -6.26 12.84 -1.94
C ALA A 184 -7.61 12.27 -2.36
N LEU A 185 -7.67 10.96 -2.66
CA LEU A 185 -8.91 10.27 -3.04
C LEU A 185 -9.95 10.25 -1.91
N LEU A 186 -9.53 10.37 -0.65
CA LEU A 186 -10.40 10.40 0.53
C LEU A 186 -10.73 11.81 1.04
N GLY A 187 -10.20 12.85 0.39
CA GLY A 187 -10.36 14.24 0.85
C GLY A 187 -9.62 14.54 2.15
N VAL A 188 -8.56 13.81 2.46
CA VAL A 188 -7.67 14.00 3.61
C VAL A 188 -6.50 14.87 3.21
N GLY A 189 -6.24 15.92 3.99
CA GLY A 189 -5.06 16.77 3.79
C GLY A 189 -3.77 16.05 4.20
N VAL A 190 -2.68 16.28 3.46
CA VAL A 190 -1.35 15.75 3.79
C VAL A 190 -0.37 16.88 4.01
N ARG A 191 0.41 16.78 5.07
CA ARG A 191 1.60 17.62 5.29
C ARG A 191 2.81 16.72 5.39
N VAL A 192 3.92 17.12 4.80
CA VAL A 192 5.16 16.36 4.87
C VAL A 192 6.30 17.23 5.35
N ALA A 193 6.99 16.76 6.37
CA ALA A 193 8.26 17.32 6.81
C ALA A 193 9.39 16.37 6.45
N SER A 194 10.31 16.86 5.63
CA SER A 194 11.49 16.11 5.19
C SER A 194 12.73 17.00 5.21
N PRO A 195 13.92 16.48 5.52
CA PRO A 195 15.16 17.21 5.36
C PRO A 195 15.37 17.66 3.91
N PRO A 196 16.19 18.70 3.67
CA PRO A 196 16.57 19.08 2.31
C PRO A 196 17.11 17.90 1.50
N GLY A 197 16.57 17.69 0.29
CA GLY A 197 16.95 16.57 -0.58
C GLY A 197 16.13 15.27 -0.39
N TYR A 198 15.27 15.20 0.64
CA TYR A 198 14.43 14.03 0.94
C TYR A 198 12.93 14.33 0.83
N GLY A 199 12.58 15.53 0.37
CA GLY A 199 11.18 15.91 0.13
C GLY A 199 10.59 15.25 -1.11
N PRO A 200 9.26 15.38 -1.30
CA PRO A 200 8.56 14.78 -2.42
C PRO A 200 9.00 15.39 -3.76
N PRO A 201 9.14 14.57 -4.80
CA PRO A 201 9.41 15.08 -6.14
C PRO A 201 8.20 15.87 -6.69
N PRO A 202 8.43 16.89 -7.54
CA PRO A 202 7.36 17.75 -8.08
C PRO A 202 6.24 16.96 -8.78
N GLU A 203 6.59 15.92 -9.53
CA GLU A 203 5.63 15.09 -10.25
C GLU A 203 4.64 14.37 -9.32
N ASP A 204 5.05 14.01 -8.11
CA ASP A 204 4.15 13.38 -7.14
C ASP A 204 3.19 14.41 -6.51
N LEU A 205 3.66 15.64 -6.31
CA LEU A 205 2.80 16.75 -5.87
C LEU A 205 1.76 17.12 -6.95
N GLU A 206 2.18 17.15 -8.22
CA GLU A 206 1.29 17.36 -9.36
C GLU A 206 0.23 16.26 -9.47
N LEU A 207 0.60 15.00 -9.28
CA LEU A 207 -0.34 13.88 -9.26
C LEU A 207 -1.35 14.04 -8.13
N VAL A 208 -0.92 14.32 -6.90
CA VAL A 208 -1.81 14.55 -5.75
C VAL A 208 -2.79 15.69 -6.04
N ALA A 209 -2.31 16.79 -6.62
CA ALA A 209 -3.15 17.93 -7.00
C ALA A 209 -4.17 17.56 -8.09
N SER A 210 -3.78 16.76 -9.08
CA SER A 210 -4.66 16.29 -10.15
C SER A 210 -5.82 15.42 -9.64
N LEU A 211 -5.62 14.75 -8.51
CA LEU A 211 -6.62 13.94 -7.81
C LEU A 211 -7.50 14.77 -6.84
N GLY A 212 -7.34 16.09 -6.84
CA GLY A 212 -8.09 17.00 -5.97
C GLY A 212 -7.54 17.13 -4.55
N GLY A 213 -6.38 16.56 -4.26
CA GLY A 213 -5.68 16.67 -2.99
C GLY A 213 -4.76 17.88 -2.91
N ALA A 214 -4.20 18.11 -1.73
CA ALA A 214 -3.15 19.09 -1.49
C ALA A 214 -2.12 18.50 -0.51
N ALA A 215 -0.84 18.65 -0.82
CA ALA A 215 0.26 18.31 0.07
C ALA A 215 1.06 19.57 0.41
N ALA A 216 1.14 19.93 1.69
CA ALA A 216 2.01 20.98 2.17
C ALA A 216 3.38 20.40 2.52
N VAL A 217 4.45 21.03 2.05
CA VAL A 217 5.83 20.57 2.23
C VAL A 217 6.58 21.56 3.11
N THR A 218 7.28 21.06 4.11
CA THR A 218 8.14 21.85 5.00
C THR A 218 9.41 21.07 5.35
N THR A 219 10.40 21.75 5.92
CA THR A 219 11.57 21.13 6.54
C THR A 219 11.45 21.06 8.06
N GLU A 220 10.37 21.60 8.63
CA GLU A 220 10.15 21.73 10.07
C GLU A 220 9.09 20.71 10.55
N PRO A 221 9.47 19.65 11.29
CA PRO A 221 8.51 18.64 11.78
C PRO A 221 7.34 19.23 12.57
N GLY A 222 7.59 20.22 13.44
CA GLY A 222 6.55 20.89 14.20
C GLY A 222 5.49 21.55 13.33
N GLU A 223 5.89 22.22 12.23
CA GLU A 223 4.92 22.82 11.30
C GLU A 223 4.01 21.78 10.63
N ALA A 224 4.56 20.63 10.26
CA ALA A 224 3.77 19.57 9.66
C ALA A 224 2.78 18.97 10.68
N VAL A 225 3.25 18.73 11.90
CA VAL A 225 2.50 18.01 12.96
C VAL A 225 1.46 18.91 13.64
N ALA A 226 1.65 20.24 13.68
CA ALA A 226 0.76 21.16 14.38
C ALA A 226 -0.72 20.93 14.04
N GLY A 227 -1.51 20.46 15.04
CA GLY A 227 -2.93 20.17 14.90
C GLY A 227 -3.28 19.06 13.91
N ALA A 228 -2.34 18.23 13.48
CA ALA A 228 -2.59 17.07 12.62
C ALA A 228 -3.37 15.99 13.39
N HIS A 229 -4.27 15.28 12.71
CA HIS A 229 -5.10 14.22 13.30
C HIS A 229 -4.41 12.87 13.28
N ALA A 230 -3.43 12.69 12.41
CA ALA A 230 -2.56 11.52 12.41
C ALA A 230 -1.13 11.93 12.13
N VAL A 231 -0.18 11.29 12.79
CA VAL A 231 1.26 11.46 12.56
C VAL A 231 1.80 10.15 12.03
N TYR A 232 2.42 10.19 10.87
CA TYR A 232 2.98 9.03 10.19
C TYR A 232 4.49 9.18 10.06
N THR A 233 5.23 8.12 10.28
CA THR A 233 6.66 8.05 9.94
C THR A 233 7.03 6.67 9.41
N ASP A 234 8.18 6.58 8.77
CA ASP A 234 8.79 5.35 8.24
C ASP A 234 10.30 5.39 8.51
N VAL A 235 10.94 4.25 8.39
CA VAL A 235 12.40 4.13 8.57
C VAL A 235 13.15 5.12 7.67
N TRP A 236 14.16 5.77 8.20
CA TRP A 236 14.99 6.70 7.43
C TRP A 236 15.85 5.98 6.39
N THR A 237 16.21 4.73 6.67
CA THR A 237 16.99 3.89 5.75
C THR A 237 16.17 2.67 5.33
N SER A 238 15.69 2.68 4.09
CA SER A 238 14.94 1.56 3.51
C SER A 238 15.85 0.35 3.25
N MET A 239 15.28 -0.85 3.23
CA MET A 239 16.01 -2.08 2.89
C MET A 239 16.72 -1.98 1.54
N GLY A 240 18.04 -2.25 1.55
CA GLY A 240 18.90 -2.17 0.37
C GLY A 240 19.56 -0.82 0.16
N ARG A 241 19.48 0.08 1.18
CA ARG A 241 20.22 1.35 1.26
C ARG A 241 21.04 1.46 2.54
N GLU A 242 21.40 0.32 3.14
CA GLU A 242 22.11 0.28 4.42
C GLU A 242 23.47 1.01 4.39
N GLU A 243 24.10 1.11 3.21
CA GLU A 243 25.34 1.87 2.99
C GLU A 243 25.15 3.39 3.18
N GLU A 244 23.92 3.91 3.01
CA GLU A 244 23.58 5.32 3.22
C GLU A 244 23.20 5.65 4.68
N SER A 245 23.21 4.66 5.60
CA SER A 245 22.60 4.78 6.92
C SER A 245 23.18 5.90 7.79
N GLU A 246 24.50 6.11 7.77
CA GLU A 246 25.16 7.16 8.56
C GLU A 246 24.83 8.56 8.02
N GLU A 247 24.87 8.75 6.72
CA GLU A 247 24.51 10.00 6.06
C GLU A 247 23.04 10.36 6.33
N ARG A 248 22.15 9.37 6.22
CA ARG A 248 20.73 9.55 6.50
C ARG A 248 20.47 9.89 7.96
N ARG A 249 21.09 9.21 8.92
CA ARG A 249 20.96 9.58 10.33
C ARG A 249 21.36 11.02 10.61
N ALA A 250 22.42 11.51 9.99
CA ALA A 250 22.84 12.88 10.14
C ALA A 250 21.85 13.87 9.48
N ALA A 251 21.31 13.53 8.30
CA ALA A 251 20.33 14.36 7.61
C ALA A 251 18.99 14.44 8.36
N PHE A 252 18.57 13.36 9.01
CA PHE A 252 17.30 13.26 9.73
C PHE A 252 17.40 13.62 11.22
N GLU A 253 18.49 14.19 11.67
CA GLU A 253 18.57 14.72 13.04
C GLU A 253 17.47 15.76 13.28
N GLY A 254 16.65 15.55 14.34
CA GLY A 254 15.47 16.38 14.64
C GLY A 254 14.16 15.92 13.99
N PHE A 255 14.16 14.84 13.21
CA PHE A 255 12.94 14.29 12.59
C PHE A 255 12.36 13.07 13.34
N THR A 256 12.82 12.80 14.55
CA THR A 256 12.26 11.74 15.38
C THR A 256 10.85 12.09 15.84
N VAL A 257 9.88 11.21 15.60
CA VAL A 257 8.54 11.34 16.18
C VAL A 257 8.59 10.86 17.63
N ASP A 258 8.75 11.82 18.54
CA ASP A 258 8.78 11.62 19.98
C ASP A 258 7.54 12.22 20.67
N ALA A 259 7.46 12.11 21.99
CA ALA A 259 6.33 12.61 22.75
C ALA A 259 6.19 14.16 22.68
N ALA A 260 7.31 14.88 22.56
CA ALA A 260 7.31 16.34 22.45
C ALA A 260 6.70 16.76 21.11
N LEU A 261 7.18 16.21 19.99
CA LEU A 261 6.62 16.48 18.67
C LEU A 261 5.15 16.05 18.58
N LEU A 262 4.80 14.86 19.12
CA LEU A 262 3.42 14.37 19.11
C LEU A 262 2.48 15.26 19.95
N SER A 263 2.97 15.99 20.92
CA SER A 263 2.17 16.92 21.73
C SER A 263 1.66 18.15 20.95
N GLU A 264 2.27 18.46 19.80
CA GLU A 264 1.84 19.56 18.91
C GLU A 264 0.68 19.15 17.99
N ALA A 265 0.42 17.83 17.85
CA ALA A 265 -0.71 17.31 17.09
C ALA A 265 -2.05 17.54 17.82
N ALA A 266 -3.15 17.27 17.13
CA ALA A 266 -4.48 17.30 17.75
C ALA A 266 -4.55 16.38 18.99
N GLU A 267 -5.42 16.71 19.95
CA GLU A 267 -5.54 15.96 21.21
C GLU A 267 -5.89 14.48 20.98
N ASP A 268 -6.74 14.22 19.97
CA ASP A 268 -7.17 12.88 19.52
C ASP A 268 -6.28 12.28 18.43
N ALA A 269 -5.11 12.87 18.16
CA ALA A 269 -4.24 12.40 17.10
C ALA A 269 -3.71 10.99 17.37
N VAL A 270 -3.63 10.19 16.30
CA VAL A 270 -3.08 8.83 16.31
C VAL A 270 -1.75 8.76 15.58
N VAL A 271 -0.96 7.72 15.90
CA VAL A 271 0.35 7.48 15.30
C VAL A 271 0.31 6.25 14.42
N LEU A 272 0.82 6.38 13.19
CA LEU A 272 0.98 5.31 12.21
C LEU A 272 2.46 5.08 11.89
N HIS A 273 2.78 3.84 11.54
CA HIS A 273 4.08 3.42 11.04
C HIS A 273 3.95 2.12 10.25
N CYS A 274 4.47 2.07 9.03
CA CYS A 274 4.34 0.87 8.18
C CYS A 274 5.16 -0.33 8.68
N LEU A 275 6.05 -0.13 9.67
CA LEU A 275 6.99 -1.10 10.21
C LEU A 275 8.01 -1.65 9.15
N PRO A 276 9.22 -2.09 9.57
CA PRO A 276 9.73 -2.16 10.95
C PRO A 276 9.99 -0.77 11.52
N ALA A 277 9.89 -0.59 12.84
CA ALA A 277 10.22 0.66 13.51
C ALA A 277 11.60 0.54 14.20
N HIS A 278 12.47 1.52 13.98
CA HIS A 278 13.76 1.64 14.66
C HIS A 278 13.60 2.61 15.83
N ARG A 279 13.23 2.05 16.99
CA ARG A 279 13.01 2.82 18.22
C ARG A 279 14.24 3.61 18.61
N GLY A 280 14.07 4.94 18.74
CA GLY A 280 15.17 5.88 19.01
C GLY A 280 15.82 6.48 17.76
N GLU A 281 15.36 6.07 16.56
CA GLU A 281 15.68 6.73 15.29
C GLU A 281 14.46 7.54 14.82
N GLU A 282 13.68 7.08 13.84
CA GLU A 282 12.53 7.81 13.29
C GLU A 282 11.37 7.95 14.27
N ILE A 283 11.27 7.08 15.28
CA ILE A 283 10.21 7.09 16.28
C ILE A 283 10.73 6.65 17.66
N SER A 284 10.24 7.30 18.73
CA SER A 284 10.59 6.88 20.09
C SER A 284 9.79 5.64 20.51
N ALA A 285 10.36 4.83 21.42
CA ALA A 285 9.67 3.68 21.98
C ALA A 285 8.37 4.09 22.72
N GLU A 286 8.39 5.21 23.44
CA GLU A 286 7.24 5.75 24.14
C GLU A 286 6.07 6.04 23.20
N VAL A 287 6.34 6.54 22.00
CA VAL A 287 5.31 6.88 21.02
C VAL A 287 4.79 5.65 20.30
N VAL A 288 5.67 4.79 19.76
CA VAL A 288 5.23 3.62 18.99
C VAL A 288 4.51 2.58 19.84
N ASP A 289 4.86 2.47 21.10
CA ASP A 289 4.23 1.54 22.05
C ASP A 289 3.19 2.24 22.96
N GLY A 290 2.95 3.54 22.73
CA GLY A 290 2.08 4.40 23.52
C GLY A 290 0.59 4.30 23.16
N PRO A 291 -0.29 4.92 23.95
CA PRO A 291 -1.74 4.80 23.82
C PRO A 291 -2.33 5.45 22.56
N ARG A 292 -1.62 6.37 21.91
CA ARG A 292 -2.02 6.98 20.64
C ARG A 292 -1.56 6.17 19.42
N SER A 293 -0.76 5.12 19.62
CA SER A 293 -0.27 4.28 18.54
C SER A 293 -1.34 3.32 18.02
N VAL A 294 -1.63 3.38 16.74
CA VAL A 294 -2.50 2.43 16.04
C VAL A 294 -1.72 1.51 15.10
N VAL A 295 -0.41 1.44 15.28
CA VAL A 295 0.53 0.69 14.44
C VAL A 295 0.17 -0.80 14.33
N TRP A 296 -0.29 -1.41 15.41
CA TRP A 296 -0.67 -2.83 15.40
C TRP A 296 -2.01 -3.07 14.73
N GLN A 297 -2.96 -2.13 14.85
CA GLN A 297 -4.20 -2.16 14.07
C GLN A 297 -3.90 -1.97 12.59
N GLN A 298 -3.05 -1.02 12.24
CA GLN A 298 -2.56 -0.78 10.87
C GLN A 298 -1.88 -2.04 10.30
N ALA A 299 -1.05 -2.73 11.08
CA ALA A 299 -0.42 -3.98 10.67
C ALA A 299 -1.45 -5.11 10.44
N ALA A 300 -2.46 -5.23 11.29
CA ALA A 300 -3.56 -6.19 11.11
C ALA A 300 -4.39 -5.86 9.86
N ASN A 301 -4.62 -4.59 9.60
CA ASN A 301 -5.36 -4.11 8.43
C ASN A 301 -4.67 -4.42 7.09
N ARG A 302 -3.37 -4.75 7.08
CA ARG A 302 -2.68 -5.26 5.88
C ARG A 302 -3.37 -6.51 5.31
N LEU A 303 -3.84 -7.41 6.17
CA LEU A 303 -4.58 -8.60 5.75
C LEU A 303 -5.96 -8.22 5.21
N HIS A 304 -6.69 -7.37 5.93
CA HIS A 304 -8.05 -7.01 5.55
C HIS A 304 -8.08 -6.19 4.25
N ALA A 305 -7.18 -5.20 4.11
CA ALA A 305 -7.02 -4.41 2.89
C ALA A 305 -6.63 -5.28 1.69
N MET A 306 -5.68 -6.22 1.86
CA MET A 306 -5.29 -7.14 0.79
C MET A 306 -6.44 -8.07 0.41
N ARG A 307 -7.25 -8.54 1.36
CA ARG A 307 -8.46 -9.35 1.08
C ARG A 307 -9.48 -8.55 0.28
N GLY A 308 -9.76 -7.30 0.67
CA GLY A 308 -10.67 -6.42 -0.08
C GLY A 308 -10.18 -6.17 -1.51
N LEU A 309 -8.88 -5.88 -1.68
CA LEU A 309 -8.27 -5.68 -2.99
C LEU A 309 -8.36 -6.93 -3.88
N LEU A 310 -8.01 -8.10 -3.35
CA LEU A 310 -8.11 -9.38 -4.05
C LEU A 310 -9.56 -9.70 -4.45
N ALA A 311 -10.52 -9.44 -3.59
CA ALA A 311 -11.93 -9.63 -3.90
C ALA A 311 -12.39 -8.68 -5.02
N TRP A 312 -11.97 -7.41 -4.96
CA TRP A 312 -12.32 -6.39 -5.95
C TRP A 312 -11.75 -6.70 -7.34
N VAL A 313 -10.48 -7.11 -7.45
CA VAL A 313 -9.88 -7.46 -8.76
C VAL A 313 -10.53 -8.71 -9.38
N ARG A 314 -11.25 -9.51 -8.58
CA ARG A 314 -12.05 -10.64 -9.03
C ARG A 314 -13.50 -10.27 -9.34
N GLY A 315 -13.81 -8.98 -9.35
CA GLY A 315 -15.10 -8.44 -9.78
C GLY A 315 -16.14 -8.34 -8.68
N LEU A 316 -15.79 -8.52 -7.40
CA LEU A 316 -16.69 -8.12 -6.34
C LEU A 316 -16.67 -6.59 -6.23
N ASP A 317 -17.85 -6.01 -6.18
CA ASP A 317 -18.03 -4.61 -5.87
C ASP A 317 -18.98 -4.48 -4.66
N ALA A 318 -18.55 -3.71 -3.67
CA ALA A 318 -19.40 -3.32 -2.55
C ALA A 318 -19.88 -1.89 -2.77
N GLY A 319 -21.01 -1.75 -3.47
CA GLY A 319 -21.68 -0.45 -3.59
C GLY A 319 -22.46 -0.09 -2.32
N PRO A 320 -23.08 1.11 -2.24
CA PRO A 320 -23.83 1.60 -1.07
C PRO A 320 -25.00 0.73 -0.60
N GLY A 321 -25.13 -0.49 -1.09
CA GLY A 321 -26.20 -1.46 -0.76
C GLY A 321 -25.74 -2.89 -0.53
N GLY A 322 -24.43 -3.10 -0.26
CA GLY A 322 -23.85 -4.43 -0.08
C GLY A 322 -23.31 -5.05 -1.38
N PHE A 323 -22.90 -6.33 -1.31
CA PHE A 323 -22.34 -7.05 -2.46
C PHE A 323 -23.36 -7.17 -3.61
N ARG A 324 -22.88 -6.98 -4.83
CA ARG A 324 -23.56 -7.31 -6.07
C ARG A 324 -22.84 -8.44 -6.78
#